data_4a37607eff4c123878eb2ceec48b61e1
#
_entry.id   4a37607eff4c123878eb2ceec48b61e1
#
_cell.length_a   1.000
_cell.length_b   1.000
_cell.length_c   1.000
_cell.angle_alpha   90.00
_cell.angle_beta   90.00
_cell.angle_gamma   90.00
#
_symmetry.space_group_name_H-M   'P 1'
#
loop_
_entity.id
_entity.type
_entity.pdbx_description
1 polymer ?
#
loop_
_entity_poly.entity_id
_entity_poly.type
_entity_poly.pdbx_seq_one_letter_code
_entity_poly.pdbx_strand_id
1 'polypeptide(L)'
;MVQYADTPLDPVGVEQAARLGARMASVGLTSILSSDYLRARRTAAALDPTGTIETDLTPLLRERDLGALCGRPYADGEHQFFGPDHDPPEGEPWPAFLARVETAWAHVASVARDETARVAVVTHGLVIRALTELHFSYGAEATQPYRFRNTSVTIVDPAPPWTVRLSACASHLD
;
A
#
# COMPACT_ATOMS: atom_id res chain seq x y z
N MET A 1 15.78 6.80 -4.32
CA MET A 1 16.55 5.55 -4.51
C MET A 1 15.58 4.39 -4.47
N VAL A 2 15.68 3.47 -5.41
CA VAL A 2 14.90 2.22 -5.42
C VAL A 2 15.31 1.37 -4.21
N GLN A 3 14.33 0.96 -3.42
CA GLN A 3 14.59 0.33 -2.12
C GLN A 3 14.65 -1.18 -2.22
N TYR A 4 15.55 -1.80 -1.46
CA TYR A 4 15.55 -3.24 -1.23
C TYR A 4 14.41 -3.68 -0.29
N ALA A 5 14.12 -4.97 -0.27
CA ALA A 5 13.08 -5.55 0.59
C ALA A 5 13.32 -5.28 2.08
N ASP A 6 14.55 -5.37 2.53
CA ASP A 6 15.01 -5.21 3.91
C ASP A 6 15.33 -3.76 4.29
N THR A 7 15.12 -2.79 3.39
CA THR A 7 15.31 -1.37 3.70
C THR A 7 14.40 -0.95 4.85
N PRO A 8 14.95 -0.49 6.00
CA PRO A 8 14.14 -0.06 7.13
C PRO A 8 13.51 1.31 6.90
N LEU A 9 12.59 1.70 7.78
CA LEU A 9 12.18 3.10 7.89
C LEU A 9 13.36 3.93 8.41
N ASP A 10 13.57 5.09 7.80
CA ASP A 10 14.43 6.13 8.34
C ASP A 10 13.74 6.86 9.53
N PRO A 11 14.42 7.74 10.26
CA PRO A 11 13.81 8.46 11.38
C PRO A 11 12.53 9.21 11.02
N VAL A 12 12.46 9.78 9.81
CA VAL A 12 11.25 10.48 9.33
C VAL A 12 10.13 9.48 9.09
N GLY A 13 10.41 8.34 8.47
CA GLY A 13 9.44 7.28 8.25
C GLY A 13 8.91 6.68 9.55
N VAL A 14 9.75 6.56 10.58
CA VAL A 14 9.33 6.11 11.92
C VAL A 14 8.34 7.10 12.54
N GLU A 15 8.63 8.40 12.47
CA GLU A 15 7.71 9.43 12.96
C GLU A 15 6.40 9.45 12.18
N GLN A 16 6.45 9.35 10.85
CA GLN A 16 5.26 9.27 10.00
C GLN A 16 4.38 8.06 10.36
N ALA A 17 4.99 6.90 10.59
CA ALA A 17 4.27 5.70 11.01
C ALA A 17 3.61 5.90 12.39
N ALA A 18 4.29 6.53 13.34
CA ALA A 18 3.71 6.84 14.65
C ALA A 18 2.52 7.81 14.55
N ARG A 19 2.60 8.87 13.73
CA ARG A 19 1.50 9.79 13.47
C ARG A 19 0.31 9.08 12.79
N LEU A 20 0.58 8.16 11.86
CA LEU A 20 -0.46 7.31 11.26
C LEU A 20 -1.14 6.46 12.33
N GLY A 21 -0.38 5.79 13.20
CA GLY A 21 -0.92 5.00 14.31
C GLY A 21 -1.85 5.82 15.20
N ALA A 22 -1.43 7.03 15.59
CA ALA A 22 -2.26 7.95 16.38
C ALA A 22 -3.57 8.33 15.66
N ARG A 23 -3.50 8.61 14.34
CA ARG A 23 -4.68 8.88 13.50
C ARG A 23 -5.64 7.71 13.46
N MET A 24 -5.13 6.48 13.40
CA MET A 24 -5.93 5.27 13.22
C MET A 24 -6.45 4.69 14.56
N ALA A 25 -5.97 5.17 15.69
CA ALA A 25 -6.29 4.61 17.02
C ALA A 25 -7.79 4.52 17.34
N SER A 26 -8.60 5.46 16.81
CA SER A 26 -10.06 5.48 17.02
C SER A 26 -10.88 4.77 15.95
N VAL A 27 -10.22 4.20 14.92
CA VAL A 27 -10.93 3.57 13.80
C VAL A 27 -11.53 2.23 14.21
N GLY A 28 -10.96 1.56 15.21
CA GLY A 28 -11.40 0.24 15.65
C GLY A 28 -11.04 -0.84 14.62
N LEU A 29 -9.79 -0.86 14.19
CA LEU A 29 -9.28 -1.89 13.27
C LEU A 29 -9.49 -3.28 13.86
N THR A 30 -9.91 -4.22 13.03
CA THR A 30 -10.11 -5.63 13.40
C THR A 30 -9.07 -6.55 12.78
N SER A 31 -8.46 -6.13 11.67
CA SER A 31 -7.42 -6.89 10.96
C SER A 31 -6.45 -5.96 10.26
N ILE A 32 -5.20 -6.39 10.15
CA ILE A 32 -4.16 -5.72 9.39
C ILE A 32 -3.57 -6.72 8.39
N LEU A 33 -3.61 -6.41 7.10
CA LEU A 33 -2.87 -7.13 6.06
C LEU A 33 -1.68 -6.26 5.65
N SER A 34 -0.49 -6.79 5.68
CA SER A 34 0.71 -6.01 5.36
C SER A 34 1.65 -6.76 4.42
N SER A 35 2.30 -6.00 3.55
CA SER A 35 3.53 -6.48 2.93
C SER A 35 4.52 -6.95 4.00
N ASP A 36 5.21 -8.03 3.71
CA ASP A 36 6.23 -8.59 4.59
C ASP A 36 7.59 -7.85 4.49
N TYR A 37 7.72 -6.82 3.64
CA TYR A 37 8.90 -5.97 3.61
C TYR A 37 9.06 -5.20 4.93
N LEU A 38 10.30 -5.08 5.41
CA LEU A 38 10.62 -4.55 6.74
C LEU A 38 9.96 -3.20 7.03
N ARG A 39 9.99 -2.25 6.07
CA ARG A 39 9.36 -0.93 6.22
C ARG A 39 7.85 -0.99 6.38
N ALA A 40 7.18 -1.87 5.62
CA ALA A 40 5.73 -2.05 5.71
C ALA A 40 5.32 -2.72 7.03
N ARG A 41 6.04 -3.76 7.45
CA ARG A 41 5.85 -4.41 8.75
C ARG A 41 5.97 -3.43 9.91
N ARG A 42 6.95 -2.52 9.88
CA ARG A 42 7.13 -1.49 10.92
C ARG A 42 6.01 -0.46 10.90
N THR A 43 5.52 -0.10 9.71
CA THR A 43 4.34 0.77 9.59
C THR A 43 3.08 0.07 10.12
N ALA A 44 2.88 -1.20 9.78
CA ALA A 44 1.76 -2.01 10.31
C ALA A 44 1.79 -2.12 11.84
N ALA A 45 2.97 -2.37 12.42
CA ALA A 45 3.14 -2.42 13.87
C ALA A 45 2.80 -1.09 14.57
N ALA A 46 2.94 0.04 13.90
CA ALA A 46 2.53 1.33 14.46
C ALA A 46 1.00 1.53 14.50
N LEU A 47 0.24 0.76 13.69
CA LEU A 47 -1.24 0.76 13.73
C LEU A 47 -1.79 0.00 14.95
N ASP A 48 -1.03 -0.95 15.46
CA ASP A 48 -1.38 -1.74 16.64
C ASP A 48 -0.15 -1.88 17.58
N PRO A 49 0.16 -0.84 18.35
CA PRO A 49 1.30 -0.88 19.27
C PRO A 49 1.12 -1.88 20.43
N THR A 50 -0.08 -2.39 20.65
CA THR A 50 -0.40 -3.37 21.68
C THR A 50 -0.26 -4.81 21.19
N GLY A 51 -0.24 -5.03 19.88
CA GLY A 51 -0.16 -6.36 19.28
C GLY A 51 -1.41 -7.21 19.48
N THR A 52 -2.57 -6.57 19.60
CA THR A 52 -3.86 -7.24 19.85
C THR A 52 -4.66 -7.51 18.59
N ILE A 53 -4.31 -6.85 17.46
CA ILE A 53 -4.97 -7.02 16.17
C ILE A 53 -4.25 -8.10 15.38
N GLU A 54 -5.01 -9.05 14.81
CA GLU A 54 -4.45 -10.04 13.90
C GLU A 54 -3.80 -9.35 12.69
N THR A 55 -2.51 -9.64 12.49
CA THR A 55 -1.72 -9.08 11.38
C THR A 55 -1.26 -10.20 10.45
N ASP A 56 -1.76 -10.19 9.23
CA ASP A 56 -1.35 -11.10 8.16
C ASP A 56 -0.23 -10.44 7.33
N LEU A 57 0.95 -11.06 7.33
CA LEU A 57 2.11 -10.65 6.54
C LEU A 57 2.17 -11.46 5.26
N THR A 58 1.98 -10.80 4.12
CA THR A 58 1.88 -11.50 2.85
C THR A 58 2.82 -10.94 1.77
N PRO A 59 3.50 -11.81 1.00
CA PRO A 59 4.30 -11.38 -0.15
C PRO A 59 3.44 -10.84 -1.28
N LEU A 60 2.13 -11.07 -1.28
CA LEU A 60 1.22 -10.55 -2.30
C LEU A 60 1.16 -9.02 -2.30
N LEU A 61 1.38 -8.39 -1.14
CA LEU A 61 1.36 -6.94 -0.96
C LEU A 61 2.73 -6.27 -1.10
N ARG A 62 3.79 -7.00 -1.49
CA ARG A 62 5.12 -6.44 -1.76
C ARG A 62 5.08 -5.40 -2.88
N GLU A 63 6.01 -4.44 -2.84
CA GLU A 63 6.25 -3.57 -3.97
C GLU A 63 6.65 -4.39 -5.20
N ARG A 64 6.44 -3.84 -6.41
CA ARG A 64 6.97 -4.44 -7.63
C ARG A 64 8.47 -4.66 -7.47
N ASP A 65 8.93 -5.87 -7.76
CA ASP A 65 10.35 -6.13 -7.75
C ASP A 65 11.01 -5.44 -8.96
N LEU A 66 11.91 -4.52 -8.67
CA LEU A 66 12.65 -3.77 -9.68
C LEU A 66 14.03 -4.37 -9.95
N GLY A 67 14.33 -5.57 -9.44
CA GLY A 67 15.51 -6.37 -9.77
C GLY A 67 16.81 -5.60 -9.69
N ALA A 68 17.58 -5.59 -10.76
CA ALA A 68 18.88 -4.93 -10.86
C ALA A 68 18.84 -3.39 -10.71
N LEU A 69 17.65 -2.79 -10.62
CA LEU A 69 17.50 -1.35 -10.37
C LEU A 69 17.51 -1.02 -8.87
N CYS A 70 17.37 -2.02 -7.98
CA CYS A 70 17.45 -1.80 -6.54
C CYS A 70 18.79 -1.15 -6.16
N GLY A 71 18.75 -0.17 -5.26
CA GLY A 71 19.91 0.60 -4.84
C GLY A 71 20.31 1.74 -5.78
N ARG A 72 19.67 1.87 -6.96
CA ARG A 72 19.93 2.99 -7.87
C ARG A 72 19.10 4.22 -7.51
N PRO A 73 19.60 5.45 -7.76
CA PRO A 73 18.77 6.64 -7.66
C PRO A 73 17.54 6.50 -8.55
N TYR A 74 16.41 7.07 -8.12
CA TYR A 74 15.32 7.30 -9.06
C TYR A 74 15.87 8.22 -10.16
N ALA A 75 15.93 7.73 -11.39
CA ALA A 75 16.14 8.59 -12.53
C ALA A 75 14.90 9.50 -12.68
N ASP A 76 15.07 10.69 -13.27
CA ASP A 76 13.95 11.58 -13.57
C ASP A 76 12.88 10.79 -14.36
N GLY A 77 11.81 10.41 -13.67
CA GLY A 77 10.74 9.60 -14.24
C GLY A 77 10.35 8.35 -13.43
N GLU A 78 9.98 8.50 -12.15
CA GLU A 78 9.37 7.41 -11.33
C GLU A 78 8.18 6.71 -12.03
N HIS A 79 7.52 7.40 -12.97
CA HIS A 79 6.49 6.85 -13.83
C HIS A 79 6.99 5.75 -14.78
N GLN A 80 8.30 5.66 -15.04
CA GLN A 80 8.89 4.62 -15.88
C GLN A 80 8.78 3.22 -15.27
N PHE A 81 8.55 3.11 -13.95
CA PHE A 81 8.42 1.82 -13.29
C PHE A 81 6.99 1.28 -13.26
N PHE A 82 6.05 2.04 -13.79
CA PHE A 82 4.65 1.66 -13.85
C PHE A 82 4.18 1.59 -15.30
N GLY A 83 3.77 0.41 -15.73
CA GLY A 83 3.24 0.15 -17.07
C GLY A 83 3.94 -0.98 -17.79
N PRO A 84 3.37 -1.41 -18.95
CA PRO A 84 3.87 -2.53 -19.72
C PRO A 84 5.19 -2.23 -20.45
N ASP A 85 5.53 -0.96 -20.64
CA ASP A 85 6.72 -0.55 -21.41
C ASP A 85 8.01 -0.63 -20.59
N HIS A 86 7.92 -1.07 -19.32
CA HIS A 86 9.07 -1.18 -18.44
C HIS A 86 9.13 -2.55 -17.77
N ASP A 87 10.02 -3.40 -18.26
CA ASP A 87 10.41 -4.64 -17.58
C ASP A 87 11.80 -4.48 -16.97
N PRO A 88 11.89 -4.42 -15.63
CA PRO A 88 13.18 -4.26 -14.95
C PRO A 88 14.02 -5.54 -15.11
N PRO A 89 15.32 -5.42 -15.46
CA PRO A 89 16.21 -6.58 -15.53
C PRO A 89 16.21 -7.34 -14.18
N GLU A 90 16.03 -8.66 -14.24
CA GLU A 90 15.95 -9.54 -13.06
C GLU A 90 14.81 -9.19 -12.09
N GLY A 91 13.86 -8.36 -12.50
CA GLY A 91 12.72 -7.93 -11.72
C GLY A 91 11.41 -8.59 -12.11
N GLU A 92 10.31 -8.09 -11.56
CA GLU A 92 8.96 -8.62 -11.80
C GLU A 92 8.39 -8.05 -13.11
N PRO A 93 8.10 -8.91 -14.13
CA PRO A 93 7.43 -8.47 -15.34
C PRO A 93 6.06 -7.86 -15.07
N TRP A 94 5.65 -6.90 -15.91
CA TRP A 94 4.38 -6.20 -15.71
C TRP A 94 3.16 -7.12 -15.59
N PRO A 95 2.97 -8.14 -16.43
CA PRO A 95 1.83 -9.06 -16.29
C PRO A 95 1.84 -9.85 -14.99
N ALA A 96 3.03 -10.26 -14.50
CA ALA A 96 3.17 -10.99 -13.25
C ALA A 96 2.83 -10.09 -12.05
N PHE A 97 3.29 -8.83 -12.07
CA PHE A 97 2.95 -7.82 -11.06
C PHE A 97 1.43 -7.63 -10.98
N LEU A 98 0.74 -7.41 -12.10
CA LEU A 98 -0.72 -7.24 -12.12
C LEU A 98 -1.45 -8.48 -11.60
N ALA A 99 -1.07 -9.68 -12.04
CA ALA A 99 -1.69 -10.92 -11.56
C ALA A 99 -1.54 -11.11 -10.04
N ARG A 100 -0.37 -10.72 -9.49
CA ARG A 100 -0.15 -10.73 -8.04
C ARG A 100 -1.01 -9.70 -7.32
N VAL A 101 -1.15 -8.47 -7.86
CA VAL A 101 -2.00 -7.42 -7.28
C VAL A 101 -3.47 -7.85 -7.30
N GLU A 102 -3.94 -8.48 -8.37
CA GLU A 102 -5.29 -9.07 -8.44
C GLU A 102 -5.51 -10.11 -7.35
N THR A 103 -4.55 -11.02 -7.16
CA THR A 103 -4.61 -12.04 -6.10
C THR A 103 -4.61 -11.40 -4.71
N ALA A 104 -3.78 -10.38 -4.51
CA ALA A 104 -3.73 -9.62 -3.26
C ALA A 104 -5.09 -8.96 -2.95
N TRP A 105 -5.70 -8.31 -3.97
CA TRP A 105 -7.00 -7.66 -3.80
C TRP A 105 -8.13 -8.64 -3.51
N ALA A 106 -8.15 -9.78 -4.19
CA ALA A 106 -9.12 -10.84 -3.90
C ALA A 106 -9.01 -11.35 -2.45
N HIS A 107 -7.79 -11.46 -1.93
CA HIS A 107 -7.55 -11.81 -0.53
C HIS A 107 -8.06 -10.71 0.42
N VAL A 108 -7.69 -9.45 0.20
CA VAL A 108 -8.20 -8.29 0.98
C VAL A 108 -9.73 -8.27 0.99
N ALA A 109 -10.35 -8.39 -0.19
CA ALA A 109 -11.81 -8.40 -0.32
C ALA A 109 -12.46 -9.57 0.43
N SER A 110 -11.78 -10.72 0.52
CA SER A 110 -12.29 -11.87 1.28
C SER A 110 -12.31 -11.62 2.79
N VAL A 111 -11.29 -10.95 3.32
CA VAL A 111 -11.21 -10.57 4.74
C VAL A 111 -12.21 -9.47 5.08
N ALA A 112 -12.45 -8.54 4.15
CA ALA A 112 -13.35 -7.42 4.33
C ALA A 112 -14.85 -7.75 4.15
N ARG A 113 -15.21 -9.02 3.88
CA ARG A 113 -16.63 -9.43 3.69
C ARG A 113 -17.48 -9.36 4.95
N ASP A 114 -16.87 -9.46 6.10
CA ASP A 114 -17.58 -9.30 7.37
C ASP A 114 -17.97 -7.82 7.53
N GLU A 115 -19.27 -7.56 7.75
CA GLU A 115 -19.79 -6.20 7.90
C GLU A 115 -19.19 -5.45 9.08
N THR A 116 -18.65 -6.16 10.06
CA THR A 116 -17.97 -5.61 11.24
C THR A 116 -16.47 -5.37 10.98
N ALA A 117 -15.92 -5.93 9.90
CA ALA A 117 -14.50 -5.84 9.60
C ALA A 117 -14.08 -4.39 9.29
N ARG A 118 -12.99 -3.99 9.92
CA ARG A 118 -12.25 -2.77 9.61
C ARG A 118 -10.81 -3.15 9.31
N VAL A 119 -10.54 -3.31 8.03
CA VAL A 119 -9.29 -3.87 7.52
C VAL A 119 -8.33 -2.75 7.14
N ALA A 120 -7.14 -2.74 7.70
CA ALA A 120 -6.05 -1.91 7.22
C ALA A 120 -5.15 -2.72 6.28
N VAL A 121 -4.82 -2.14 5.13
CA VAL A 121 -3.88 -2.72 4.16
C VAL A 121 -2.65 -1.84 4.09
N VAL A 122 -1.49 -2.40 4.47
CA VAL A 122 -0.20 -1.69 4.44
C VAL A 122 0.62 -2.23 3.28
N THR A 123 0.81 -1.40 2.28
CA THR A 123 1.47 -1.76 1.02
C THR A 123 2.34 -0.62 0.48
N HIS A 124 2.62 -0.60 -0.81
CA HIS A 124 3.60 0.27 -1.45
C HIS A 124 3.01 1.07 -2.61
N GLY A 125 3.78 2.03 -3.11
CA GLY A 125 3.32 3.02 -4.07
C GLY A 125 2.79 2.45 -5.38
N LEU A 126 3.50 1.49 -6.00
CA LEU A 126 3.05 0.91 -7.28
C LEU A 126 1.86 -0.03 -7.08
N VAL A 127 1.80 -0.74 -5.95
CA VAL A 127 0.66 -1.63 -5.64
C VAL A 127 -0.61 -0.81 -5.44
N ILE A 128 -0.58 0.26 -4.61
CA ILE A 128 -1.77 1.07 -4.40
C ILE A 128 -2.19 1.80 -5.69
N ARG A 129 -1.23 2.19 -6.53
CA ARG A 129 -1.52 2.75 -7.84
C ARG A 129 -2.22 1.74 -8.75
N ALA A 130 -1.74 0.50 -8.81
CA ALA A 130 -2.38 -0.56 -9.58
C ALA A 130 -3.80 -0.84 -9.08
N LEU A 131 -4.00 -0.96 -7.76
CA LEU A 131 -5.34 -1.11 -7.16
C LEU A 131 -6.27 0.04 -7.53
N THR A 132 -5.74 1.27 -7.52
CA THR A 132 -6.48 2.47 -7.89
C THR A 132 -6.95 2.43 -9.35
N GLU A 133 -6.09 1.96 -10.26
CA GLU A 133 -6.41 1.88 -11.69
C GLU A 133 -7.32 0.68 -12.03
N LEU A 134 -7.17 -0.45 -11.32
CA LEU A 134 -7.87 -1.69 -11.65
C LEU A 134 -9.23 -1.82 -10.95
N HIS A 135 -9.35 -1.33 -9.73
CA HIS A 135 -10.49 -1.66 -8.87
C HIS A 135 -11.24 -0.46 -8.32
N PHE A 136 -10.56 0.64 -7.99
CA PHE A 136 -11.20 1.70 -7.23
C PHE A 136 -12.05 2.61 -8.10
N SER A 137 -13.27 2.87 -7.64
CA SER A 137 -14.20 3.79 -8.29
C SER A 137 -14.11 5.17 -7.64
N TYR A 138 -13.80 6.17 -8.44
CA TYR A 138 -13.79 7.58 -8.04
C TYR A 138 -15.09 8.25 -8.50
N GLY A 139 -15.70 9.09 -7.64
CA GLY A 139 -16.83 9.91 -8.05
C GLY A 139 -16.45 10.90 -9.16
N ALA A 140 -17.44 11.42 -9.87
CA ALA A 140 -17.24 12.25 -11.07
C ALA A 140 -16.35 13.49 -10.84
N GLU A 141 -16.29 14.02 -9.61
CA GLU A 141 -15.49 15.19 -9.24
C GLU A 141 -14.16 14.83 -8.55
N ALA A 142 -13.91 13.54 -8.26
CA ALA A 142 -12.72 13.12 -7.56
C ALA A 142 -11.58 12.85 -8.53
N THR A 143 -10.43 13.48 -8.29
CA THR A 143 -9.23 13.23 -9.08
C THR A 143 -8.50 12.02 -8.54
N GLN A 144 -8.21 11.06 -9.41
CA GLN A 144 -7.37 9.92 -9.10
C GLN A 144 -5.93 10.41 -8.82
N PRO A 145 -5.35 10.09 -7.65
CA PRO A 145 -4.00 10.53 -7.33
C PRO A 145 -2.99 9.78 -8.17
N TYR A 146 -2.04 10.50 -8.73
CA TYR A 146 -0.91 9.92 -9.45
C TYR A 146 0.24 9.50 -8.51
N ARG A 147 0.36 10.18 -7.36
CA ARG A 147 1.39 9.91 -6.34
C ARG A 147 0.76 9.76 -4.97
N PHE A 148 1.32 8.84 -4.19
CA PHE A 148 0.94 8.59 -2.82
C PHE A 148 2.08 9.00 -1.90
N ARG A 149 1.83 9.94 -0.96
CA ARG A 149 2.79 10.25 0.11
C ARG A 149 2.93 9.04 1.03
N ASN A 150 4.11 8.86 1.64
CA ASN A 150 4.29 7.83 2.66
C ASN A 150 3.22 7.98 3.74
N THR A 151 2.71 6.87 4.22
CA THR A 151 1.64 6.79 5.22
C THR A 151 0.33 7.48 4.85
N SER A 152 0.14 7.92 3.60
CA SER A 152 -1.17 8.44 3.16
C SER A 152 -2.25 7.35 3.27
N VAL A 153 -3.47 7.79 3.58
CA VAL A 153 -4.63 6.91 3.79
C VAL A 153 -5.61 7.06 2.62
N THR A 154 -5.97 5.95 2.02
CA THR A 154 -7.09 5.84 1.07
C THR A 154 -8.14 4.93 1.69
N ILE A 155 -9.39 5.38 1.74
CA ILE A 155 -10.51 4.61 2.27
C ILE A 155 -11.44 4.26 1.11
N VAL A 156 -11.75 2.97 1.00
CA VAL A 156 -12.67 2.43 -0.01
C VAL A 156 -13.78 1.65 0.65
N ASP A 157 -14.95 1.61 0.01
CA ASP A 157 -16.03 0.75 0.46
C ASP A 157 -15.62 -0.74 0.42
N PRO A 158 -16.17 -1.59 1.30
CA PRO A 158 -15.76 -2.99 1.42
C PRO A 158 -16.25 -3.88 0.28
N ALA A 159 -17.09 -3.37 -0.61
CA ALA A 159 -17.71 -4.11 -1.70
C ALA A 159 -17.65 -3.34 -3.02
N PRO A 160 -17.72 -4.06 -4.17
CA PRO A 160 -17.81 -3.42 -5.49
C PRO A 160 -18.95 -2.40 -5.56
N PRO A 161 -18.74 -1.27 -6.23
CA PRO A 161 -17.59 -0.95 -7.10
C PRO A 161 -16.36 -0.39 -6.37
N TRP A 162 -16.17 -0.67 -5.09
CA TRP A 162 -15.06 -0.18 -4.23
C TRP A 162 -14.87 1.33 -4.34
N THR A 163 -15.93 2.05 -3.97
CA THR A 163 -15.97 3.51 -4.07
C THR A 163 -14.99 4.14 -3.09
N VAL A 164 -14.15 5.05 -3.59
CA VAL A 164 -13.20 5.80 -2.78
C VAL A 164 -13.93 6.87 -1.97
N ARG A 165 -13.82 6.78 -0.65
CA ARG A 165 -14.39 7.74 0.32
C ARG A 165 -13.37 8.78 0.77
N LEU A 166 -12.10 8.42 0.76
CA LEU A 166 -10.97 9.29 1.07
C LEU A 166 -9.80 8.89 0.18
N SER A 167 -9.15 9.82 -0.48
CA SER A 167 -8.08 9.56 -1.43
C SER A 167 -6.76 10.14 -0.95
N ALA A 168 -5.72 9.31 -0.85
CA ALA A 168 -4.33 9.67 -0.59
C ALA A 168 -4.12 10.76 0.49
N CYS A 169 -4.95 10.77 1.52
CA CYS A 169 -4.95 11.79 2.56
C CYS A 169 -3.76 11.61 3.52
N ALA A 170 -2.94 12.65 3.63
CA ALA A 170 -1.79 12.69 4.51
C ALA A 170 -1.87 13.81 5.56
N SER A 171 -3.08 14.27 5.94
CA SER A 171 -3.30 15.39 6.86
C SER A 171 -2.70 15.19 8.27
N HIS A 172 -2.42 13.95 8.66
CA HIS A 172 -1.74 13.65 9.92
C HIS A 172 -0.24 13.97 9.91
N LEU A 173 0.31 14.34 8.75
CA LEU A 173 1.72 14.73 8.58
C LEU A 173 1.94 16.24 8.60
N ASP A 174 0.87 17.02 8.53
CA ASP A 174 0.91 18.48 8.46
C ASP A 174 1.02 19.10 9.87
#